data_2bee70524897f0b1573e94d7356c121e
#
_entry.id   2bee70524897f0b1573e94d7356c121e
#
_cell.length_a   1.000
_cell.length_b   1.000
_cell.length_c   1.000
_cell.angle_alpha   90.00
_cell.angle_beta   90.00
_cell.angle_gamma   90.00
#
_symmetry.space_group_name_H-M   'P 1'
#
loop_
_entity.id
_entity.type
_entity.pdbx_description
1 polymer ?
#
loop_
_entity_poly.entity_id
_entity_poly.type
_entity_poly.pdbx_seq_one_letter_code
_entity_poly.pdbx_strand_id
1 'polypeptide(L)'
;MEQVVEKISSKERYSFAFGALGKDLVYGITATFAMIYFTDVLGVSASFIGIVFFVARFWDAINDLMCGVIVDNTKNKFGKFRTWLVIGTVSNGIVLALMFTDFGFTGAALYTYVAVSYILWGMTYTLMDIPYWAMIPNFSKDKKERERISVLPRIFASVANTLIIGGFGIQIIDFLGGGNTGLGYSRFAYTISIVFLVTIAVTVANVKTPDKVASLSTEHNQEKLTFKKMKDLIKKNDQFLVTIGVSLTYNVSMSLMFTVAVYYFLYACGSKGMFGVFMSFASLAEVAGLFLFPKMAAVTTRKKIYFYSALVQIVGFAVLLITGILCPQNSVMTALSGALIKFGEGVLLGIITVTLADVVDYGEYKLKKRSETIIFSAQTLLTKFTGALGALLVGFVLDLTGYVPNAVQGAETIFVLRLIMCIIPMIFIAVSYMIYKKKYILTQEYMAKIYCHLS
;
A
#
# COMPACT_ATOMS: atom_id res chain seq x y z
N MET A 1 15.46 10.23 -39.05
CA MET A 1 15.32 8.82 -38.70
C MET A 1 14.03 8.67 -37.92
N GLU A 2 12.96 8.24 -38.55
CA GLU A 2 11.73 7.83 -37.89
C GLU A 2 12.07 6.65 -36.99
N GLN A 3 12.11 6.85 -35.70
CA GLN A 3 12.20 5.77 -34.75
C GLN A 3 10.88 5.00 -34.80
N VAL A 4 10.91 3.85 -35.45
CA VAL A 4 9.82 2.86 -35.40
C VAL A 4 9.46 2.69 -33.93
N VAL A 5 8.27 3.16 -33.54
CA VAL A 5 7.68 2.91 -32.23
C VAL A 5 7.34 1.41 -32.23
N GLU A 6 8.28 0.58 -31.80
CA GLU A 6 8.01 -0.85 -31.64
C GLU A 6 6.85 -0.98 -30.65
N LYS A 7 5.71 -1.42 -31.13
CA LYS A 7 4.58 -1.79 -30.28
C LYS A 7 5.02 -2.90 -29.36
N ILE A 8 4.92 -2.67 -28.07
CA ILE A 8 5.23 -3.67 -27.06
C ILE A 8 4.38 -4.91 -27.30
N SER A 9 5.02 -6.07 -27.33
CA SER A 9 4.31 -7.31 -27.55
C SER A 9 3.32 -7.60 -26.42
N SER A 10 2.17 -8.16 -26.74
CA SER A 10 1.19 -8.59 -25.71
C SER A 10 1.82 -9.56 -24.73
N LYS A 11 2.77 -10.39 -25.18
CA LYS A 11 3.50 -11.32 -24.34
C LYS A 11 4.34 -10.59 -23.26
N GLU A 12 5.08 -9.53 -23.61
CA GLU A 12 5.83 -8.75 -22.63
C GLU A 12 4.92 -8.05 -21.64
N ARG A 13 3.81 -7.46 -22.13
CA ARG A 13 2.84 -6.74 -21.29
C ARG A 13 2.19 -7.64 -20.25
N TYR A 14 1.68 -8.81 -20.64
CA TYR A 14 1.05 -9.75 -19.71
C TYR A 14 2.07 -10.42 -18.80
N SER A 15 3.28 -10.72 -19.27
CA SER A 15 4.34 -11.27 -18.44
C SER A 15 4.81 -10.27 -17.36
N PHE A 16 4.88 -8.99 -17.72
CA PHE A 16 5.17 -7.92 -16.76
C PHE A 16 4.06 -7.83 -15.70
N ALA A 17 2.80 -7.79 -16.12
CA ALA A 17 1.67 -7.75 -15.19
C ALA A 17 1.60 -8.99 -14.28
N PHE A 18 1.92 -10.16 -14.80
CA PHE A 18 1.95 -11.40 -14.03
C PHE A 18 3.02 -11.37 -12.93
N GLY A 19 4.16 -10.69 -13.15
CA GLY A 19 5.15 -10.44 -12.11
C GLY A 19 4.60 -9.63 -10.93
N ALA A 20 3.68 -8.70 -11.18
CA ALA A 20 3.02 -7.95 -10.11
C ALA A 20 2.21 -8.85 -9.17
N LEU A 21 1.57 -9.91 -9.70
CA LEU A 21 0.82 -10.86 -8.87
C LEU A 21 1.71 -11.42 -7.74
N GLY A 22 2.85 -12.00 -8.11
CA GLY A 22 3.75 -12.64 -7.14
C GLY A 22 4.35 -11.66 -6.14
N LYS A 23 4.84 -10.51 -6.61
CA LYS A 23 5.43 -9.51 -5.71
C LYS A 23 4.40 -8.94 -4.72
N ASP A 24 3.17 -8.74 -5.17
CA ASP A 24 2.12 -8.19 -4.32
C ASP A 24 1.51 -9.24 -3.37
N LEU A 25 1.56 -10.54 -3.70
CA LEU A 25 1.30 -11.62 -2.74
C LEU A 25 2.30 -11.59 -1.58
N VAL A 26 3.60 -11.41 -1.87
CA VAL A 26 4.65 -11.30 -0.85
C VAL A 26 4.47 -10.06 0.02
N TYR A 27 4.13 -8.92 -0.58
CA TYR A 27 3.82 -7.72 0.17
C TYR A 27 2.56 -7.91 1.02
N GLY A 28 1.51 -8.46 0.44
CA GLY A 28 0.20 -8.64 1.07
C GLY A 28 0.23 -9.56 2.29
N ILE A 29 0.90 -10.73 2.22
CA ILE A 29 1.00 -11.63 3.38
C ILE A 29 1.71 -10.94 4.54
N THR A 30 2.77 -10.18 4.26
CA THR A 30 3.52 -9.47 5.30
C THR A 30 2.70 -8.30 5.86
N ALA A 31 2.11 -7.48 5.01
CA ALA A 31 1.32 -6.33 5.43
C ALA A 31 0.08 -6.73 6.26
N THR A 32 -0.56 -7.85 5.91
CA THR A 32 -1.81 -8.29 6.56
C THR A 32 -1.56 -9.17 7.76
N PHE A 33 -0.60 -10.09 7.68
CA PHE A 33 -0.48 -11.18 8.64
C PHE A 33 0.80 -11.19 9.47
N ALA A 34 1.84 -10.40 9.13
CA ALA A 34 3.08 -10.46 9.90
C ALA A 34 2.88 -10.07 11.37
N MET A 35 2.09 -9.02 11.65
CA MET A 35 1.87 -8.58 13.02
C MET A 35 1.18 -9.69 13.84
N ILE A 36 0.09 -10.24 13.34
CA ILE A 36 -0.66 -11.30 14.05
C ILE A 36 0.12 -12.62 14.12
N TYR A 37 0.95 -12.94 13.13
CA TYR A 37 1.84 -14.10 13.20
C TYR A 37 2.86 -13.95 14.33
N PHE A 38 3.47 -12.77 14.44
CA PHE A 38 4.48 -12.52 15.50
C PHE A 38 3.86 -12.46 16.88
N THR A 39 2.63 -11.90 17.03
CA THR A 39 1.94 -11.86 18.32
C THR A 39 1.36 -13.21 18.72
N ASP A 40 0.58 -13.84 17.83
CA ASP A 40 -0.30 -14.94 18.17
C ASP A 40 0.36 -16.32 18.00
N VAL A 41 1.35 -16.43 17.10
CA VAL A 41 2.08 -17.68 16.86
C VAL A 41 3.41 -17.68 17.62
N LEU A 42 4.20 -16.60 17.52
CA LEU A 42 5.51 -16.51 18.15
C LEU A 42 5.46 -15.93 19.59
N GLY A 43 4.36 -15.32 20.00
CA GLY A 43 4.21 -14.77 21.36
C GLY A 43 5.03 -13.51 21.64
N VAL A 44 5.38 -12.74 20.60
CA VAL A 44 6.14 -11.50 20.73
C VAL A 44 5.19 -10.34 21.08
N SER A 45 5.63 -9.43 21.96
CA SER A 45 4.83 -8.26 22.36
C SER A 45 4.44 -7.40 21.17
N ALA A 46 3.17 -6.99 21.11
CA ALA A 46 2.63 -6.21 20.02
C ALA A 46 3.29 -4.82 19.90
N SER A 47 3.64 -4.19 21.02
CA SER A 47 4.36 -2.90 21.03
C SER A 47 5.77 -3.02 20.45
N PHE A 48 6.50 -4.11 20.78
CA PHE A 48 7.81 -4.35 20.17
C PHE A 48 7.71 -4.48 18.65
N ILE A 49 6.75 -5.25 18.15
CA ILE A 49 6.52 -5.42 16.72
C ILE A 49 6.17 -4.07 16.07
N GLY A 50 5.30 -3.28 16.70
CA GLY A 50 4.96 -1.93 16.25
C GLY A 50 6.19 -1.02 16.14
N ILE A 51 7.11 -1.07 17.13
CA ILE A 51 8.38 -0.33 17.09
C ILE A 51 9.26 -0.84 15.93
N VAL A 52 9.41 -2.15 15.76
CA VAL A 52 10.19 -2.74 14.65
C VAL A 52 9.64 -2.27 13.30
N PHE A 53 8.32 -2.33 13.11
CA PHE A 53 7.69 -1.88 11.86
C PHE A 53 7.91 -0.39 11.62
N PHE A 54 7.82 0.42 12.67
CA PHE A 54 8.06 1.85 12.58
C PHE A 54 9.52 2.17 12.20
N VAL A 55 10.48 1.57 12.89
CA VAL A 55 11.92 1.74 12.62
C VAL A 55 12.29 1.25 11.22
N ALA A 56 11.74 0.10 10.81
CA ALA A 56 11.98 -0.45 9.47
C ALA A 56 11.55 0.51 8.35
N ARG A 57 10.51 1.33 8.54
CA ARG A 57 10.08 2.32 7.55
C ARG A 57 11.06 3.48 7.37
N PHE A 58 11.75 3.90 8.41
CA PHE A 58 12.85 4.87 8.26
C PHE A 58 14.02 4.24 7.53
N TRP A 59 14.33 2.99 7.84
CA TRP A 59 15.35 2.25 7.12
C TRP A 59 15.01 2.06 5.65
N ASP A 60 13.76 1.73 5.32
CA ASP A 60 13.27 1.61 3.94
C ASP A 60 13.54 2.89 3.12
N ALA A 61 13.34 4.07 3.70
CA ALA A 61 13.58 5.34 3.01
C ALA A 61 15.06 5.52 2.61
N ILE A 62 16.00 5.05 3.45
CA ILE A 62 17.44 5.07 3.16
C ILE A 62 17.77 3.98 2.14
N ASN A 63 17.25 2.78 2.34
CA ASN A 63 17.46 1.62 1.49
C ASN A 63 16.94 1.85 0.06
N ASP A 64 15.79 2.49 -0.11
CA ASP A 64 15.22 2.82 -1.42
C ASP A 64 16.18 3.71 -2.24
N LEU A 65 16.79 4.72 -1.60
CA LEU A 65 17.79 5.59 -2.26
C LEU A 65 19.04 4.82 -2.65
N MET A 66 19.55 3.97 -1.75
CA MET A 66 20.74 3.14 -2.01
C MET A 66 20.48 2.16 -3.16
N CYS A 67 19.34 1.48 -3.15
CA CYS A 67 18.94 0.55 -4.20
C CYS A 67 18.80 1.25 -5.56
N GLY A 68 18.20 2.44 -5.60
CA GLY A 68 18.11 3.22 -6.83
C GLY A 68 19.48 3.50 -7.44
N VAL A 69 20.44 3.96 -6.64
CA VAL A 69 21.82 4.20 -7.07
C VAL A 69 22.52 2.93 -7.55
N ILE A 70 22.35 1.82 -6.81
CA ILE A 70 22.95 0.52 -7.16
C ILE A 70 22.39 0.03 -8.50
N VAL A 71 21.08 0.06 -8.69
CA VAL A 71 20.40 -0.36 -9.92
C VAL A 71 20.87 0.50 -11.10
N ASP A 72 20.94 1.83 -10.92
CA ASP A 72 21.33 2.75 -11.99
C ASP A 72 22.80 2.58 -12.43
N ASN A 73 23.68 2.22 -11.51
CA ASN A 73 25.09 1.97 -11.81
C ASN A 73 25.37 0.53 -12.30
N THR A 74 24.37 -0.32 -12.34
CA THR A 74 24.57 -1.72 -12.79
C THR A 74 24.71 -1.79 -14.31
N LYS A 75 25.86 -2.28 -14.77
CA LYS A 75 26.17 -2.54 -16.18
C LYS A 75 26.50 -4.01 -16.35
N ASN A 76 25.56 -4.78 -16.91
CA ASN A 76 25.76 -6.20 -17.07
C ASN A 76 25.03 -6.71 -18.36
N LYS A 77 25.54 -7.81 -18.94
CA LYS A 77 25.01 -8.41 -20.19
C LYS A 77 23.62 -9.00 -20.04
N PHE A 78 23.23 -9.40 -18.83
CA PHE A 78 21.90 -9.94 -18.54
C PHE A 78 20.81 -8.86 -18.52
N GLY A 79 21.18 -7.61 -18.30
CA GLY A 79 20.30 -6.43 -18.19
C GLY A 79 20.30 -5.87 -16.76
N LYS A 80 20.21 -4.53 -16.65
CA LYS A 80 20.27 -3.89 -15.34
C LYS A 80 19.04 -4.21 -14.48
N PHE A 81 17.84 -4.19 -15.05
CA PHE A 81 16.60 -4.46 -14.31
C PHE A 81 16.45 -5.95 -14.01
N ARG A 82 16.64 -6.82 -15.00
CA ARG A 82 16.47 -8.27 -14.84
C ARG A 82 17.41 -8.86 -13.80
N THR A 83 18.65 -8.36 -13.71
CA THR A 83 19.61 -8.80 -12.70
C THR A 83 19.06 -8.60 -11.28
N TRP A 84 18.56 -7.40 -10.99
CA TRP A 84 18.06 -7.08 -9.66
C TRP A 84 16.68 -7.71 -9.39
N LEU A 85 15.86 -7.91 -10.42
CA LEU A 85 14.64 -8.72 -10.28
C LEU A 85 14.95 -10.13 -9.78
N VAL A 86 15.96 -10.80 -10.37
CA VAL A 86 16.33 -12.16 -9.95
C VAL A 86 16.93 -12.15 -8.54
N ILE A 87 17.92 -11.30 -8.27
CA ILE A 87 18.60 -11.25 -6.97
C ILE A 87 17.59 -10.92 -5.87
N GLY A 88 16.79 -9.86 -6.06
CA GLY A 88 15.80 -9.44 -5.09
C GLY A 88 14.70 -10.48 -4.86
N THR A 89 14.22 -11.15 -5.92
CA THR A 89 13.18 -12.17 -5.80
C THR A 89 13.67 -13.39 -5.04
N VAL A 90 14.85 -13.91 -5.38
CA VAL A 90 15.41 -15.10 -4.71
C VAL A 90 15.70 -14.80 -3.24
N SER A 91 16.39 -13.69 -2.95
CA SER A 91 16.71 -13.30 -1.58
C SER A 91 15.44 -13.02 -0.76
N ASN A 92 14.46 -12.30 -1.33
CA ASN A 92 13.24 -11.98 -0.61
C ASN A 92 12.34 -13.21 -0.40
N GLY A 93 12.25 -14.12 -1.37
CA GLY A 93 11.52 -15.38 -1.21
C GLY A 93 12.10 -16.25 -0.08
N ILE A 94 13.43 -16.31 0.04
CA ILE A 94 14.09 -17.00 1.16
C ILE A 94 13.79 -16.31 2.48
N VAL A 95 13.93 -14.98 2.54
CA VAL A 95 13.66 -14.21 3.78
C VAL A 95 12.20 -14.30 4.19
N LEU A 96 11.25 -14.26 3.23
CA LEU A 96 9.84 -14.45 3.53
C LEU A 96 9.57 -15.84 4.13
N ALA A 97 10.12 -16.87 3.53
CA ALA A 97 10.00 -18.24 4.02
C ALA A 97 10.57 -18.39 5.45
N LEU A 98 11.76 -17.84 5.68
CA LEU A 98 12.36 -17.82 7.03
C LEU A 98 11.49 -17.03 8.00
N MET A 99 11.03 -15.82 7.66
CA MET A 99 10.28 -14.93 8.54
C MET A 99 8.98 -15.56 9.08
N PHE A 100 8.33 -16.42 8.29
CA PHE A 100 7.13 -17.14 8.70
C PHE A 100 7.41 -18.59 9.15
N THR A 101 8.65 -18.88 9.60
CA THR A 101 9.02 -20.18 10.18
C THR A 101 9.32 -20.02 11.66
N ASP A 102 8.67 -20.85 12.49
CA ASP A 102 8.99 -20.94 13.90
C ASP A 102 10.16 -21.90 14.10
N PHE A 103 11.31 -21.36 14.55
CA PHE A 103 12.52 -22.12 14.86
C PHE A 103 12.60 -22.47 16.36
N GLY A 104 11.57 -22.20 17.16
CA GLY A 104 11.58 -22.44 18.59
C GLY A 104 12.50 -21.48 19.38
N PHE A 105 12.86 -20.32 18.81
CA PHE A 105 13.60 -19.31 19.55
C PHE A 105 12.80 -18.75 20.70
N THR A 106 13.48 -18.38 21.80
CA THR A 106 12.86 -17.80 22.99
C THR A 106 13.66 -16.58 23.49
N GLY A 107 13.02 -15.74 24.31
CA GLY A 107 13.66 -14.58 24.92
C GLY A 107 14.31 -13.63 23.90
N ALA A 108 15.50 -13.13 24.18
CA ALA A 108 16.18 -12.14 23.35
C ALA A 108 16.48 -12.64 21.92
N ALA A 109 16.71 -13.94 21.73
CA ALA A 109 16.94 -14.52 20.42
C ALA A 109 15.70 -14.43 19.51
N LEU A 110 14.50 -14.65 20.06
CA LEU A 110 13.25 -14.51 19.34
C LEU A 110 13.03 -13.05 18.90
N TYR A 111 13.19 -12.10 19.82
CA TYR A 111 13.01 -10.67 19.52
C TYR A 111 14.00 -10.20 18.44
N THR A 112 15.25 -10.62 18.53
CA THR A 112 16.27 -10.32 17.52
C THR A 112 15.91 -10.92 16.16
N TYR A 113 15.47 -12.17 16.16
CA TYR A 113 15.05 -12.87 14.95
C TYR A 113 13.89 -12.14 14.24
N VAL A 114 12.85 -11.74 14.98
CA VAL A 114 11.69 -11.00 14.42
C VAL A 114 12.14 -9.65 13.85
N ALA A 115 12.96 -8.88 14.57
CA ALA A 115 13.45 -7.60 14.10
C ALA A 115 14.31 -7.73 12.84
N VAL A 116 15.29 -8.65 12.85
CA VAL A 116 16.22 -8.85 11.74
C VAL A 116 15.49 -9.40 10.51
N SER A 117 14.63 -10.40 10.66
CA SER A 117 13.89 -11.00 9.54
C SER A 117 12.97 -9.99 8.87
N TYR A 118 12.27 -9.14 9.62
CA TYR A 118 11.39 -8.12 9.07
C TYR A 118 12.17 -7.01 8.33
N ILE A 119 13.27 -6.53 8.90
CA ILE A 119 14.13 -5.52 8.25
C ILE A 119 14.75 -6.10 6.97
N LEU A 120 15.28 -7.33 7.00
CA LEU A 120 15.83 -8.01 5.84
C LEU A 120 14.77 -8.25 4.75
N TRP A 121 13.53 -8.57 5.15
CA TRP A 121 12.43 -8.68 4.22
C TRP A 121 12.20 -7.36 3.46
N GLY A 122 12.12 -6.22 4.16
CA GLY A 122 11.99 -4.89 3.54
C GLY A 122 13.14 -4.58 2.59
N MET A 123 14.40 -4.82 3.03
CA MET A 123 15.60 -4.58 2.21
C MET A 123 15.60 -5.39 0.91
N THR A 124 15.35 -6.69 1.02
CA THR A 124 15.36 -7.59 -0.14
C THR A 124 14.15 -7.36 -1.06
N TYR A 125 12.99 -6.96 -0.51
CA TYR A 125 11.83 -6.56 -1.29
C TYR A 125 12.13 -5.33 -2.16
N THR A 126 12.76 -4.31 -1.59
CA THR A 126 13.16 -3.09 -2.31
C THR A 126 14.11 -3.37 -3.48
N LEU A 127 15.04 -4.34 -3.33
CA LEU A 127 15.97 -4.74 -4.41
C LEU A 127 15.23 -5.24 -5.67
N MET A 128 14.03 -5.77 -5.54
CA MET A 128 13.19 -6.22 -6.65
C MET A 128 12.15 -5.17 -7.05
N ASP A 129 11.50 -4.51 -6.08
CA ASP A 129 10.36 -3.62 -6.34
C ASP A 129 10.76 -2.35 -7.11
N ILE A 130 11.88 -1.71 -6.74
CA ILE A 130 12.38 -0.51 -7.41
C ILE A 130 12.70 -0.78 -8.89
N PRO A 131 13.52 -1.78 -9.26
CA PRO A 131 13.77 -2.05 -10.69
C PRO A 131 12.51 -2.50 -11.43
N TYR A 132 11.57 -3.20 -10.77
CA TYR A 132 10.30 -3.59 -11.39
C TYR A 132 9.51 -2.36 -11.88
N TRP A 133 9.28 -1.38 -11.02
CA TRP A 133 8.56 -0.17 -11.38
C TRP A 133 9.37 0.75 -12.30
N ALA A 134 10.70 0.77 -12.17
CA ALA A 134 11.60 1.53 -13.02
C ALA A 134 11.65 1.02 -14.49
N MET A 135 11.14 -0.19 -14.76
CA MET A 135 10.98 -0.69 -16.12
C MET A 135 9.91 0.06 -16.90
N ILE A 136 8.85 0.59 -16.26
CA ILE A 136 7.69 1.20 -16.94
C ILE A 136 8.08 2.32 -17.90
N PRO A 137 8.84 3.35 -17.50
CA PRO A 137 9.28 4.40 -18.41
C PRO A 137 10.13 3.92 -19.59
N ASN A 138 10.78 2.76 -19.42
CA ASN A 138 11.69 2.18 -20.40
C ASN A 138 11.00 1.22 -21.39
N PHE A 139 9.71 0.94 -21.24
CA PHE A 139 8.97 0.15 -22.22
C PHE A 139 8.66 0.90 -23.51
N SER A 140 8.25 2.16 -23.41
CA SER A 140 7.85 2.98 -24.56
C SER A 140 8.01 4.47 -24.29
N LYS A 141 8.24 5.25 -25.32
CA LYS A 141 8.17 6.72 -25.29
C LYS A 141 6.73 7.22 -25.44
N ASP A 142 5.83 6.41 -25.98
CA ASP A 142 4.42 6.75 -26.13
C ASP A 142 3.69 6.75 -24.79
N LYS A 143 3.06 7.88 -24.47
CA LYS A 143 2.31 8.09 -23.21
C LYS A 143 1.15 7.08 -23.05
N LYS A 144 0.40 6.81 -24.14
CA LYS A 144 -0.74 5.88 -24.12
C LYS A 144 -0.30 4.44 -23.83
N GLU A 145 0.81 4.00 -24.44
CA GLU A 145 1.36 2.67 -24.17
C GLU A 145 1.89 2.55 -22.74
N ARG A 146 2.54 3.59 -22.21
CA ARG A 146 2.98 3.62 -20.78
C ARG A 146 1.80 3.56 -19.82
N GLU A 147 0.71 4.26 -20.10
CA GLU A 147 -0.51 4.19 -19.29
C GLU A 147 -1.10 2.77 -19.30
N ARG A 148 -1.19 2.13 -20.46
CA ARG A 148 -1.69 0.74 -20.58
C ARG A 148 -0.83 -0.26 -19.82
N ILE A 149 0.50 -0.14 -19.87
CA ILE A 149 1.43 -1.01 -19.16
C ILE A 149 1.37 -0.77 -17.65
N SER A 150 1.09 0.45 -17.22
CA SER A 150 1.00 0.78 -15.78
C SER A 150 -0.29 0.26 -15.13
N VAL A 151 -1.39 0.15 -15.88
CA VAL A 151 -2.71 -0.25 -15.34
C VAL A 151 -2.77 -1.76 -15.07
N LEU A 152 -2.28 -2.57 -16.01
CA LEU A 152 -2.42 -4.02 -15.93
C LEU A 152 -1.74 -4.64 -14.68
N PRO A 153 -0.49 -4.28 -14.31
CA PRO A 153 0.13 -4.75 -13.08
C PRO A 153 -0.64 -4.37 -11.82
N ARG A 154 -1.28 -3.20 -11.80
CA ARG A 154 -2.09 -2.75 -10.65
C ARG A 154 -3.35 -3.61 -10.46
N ILE A 155 -3.94 -4.10 -11.56
CA ILE A 155 -5.07 -5.04 -11.49
C ILE A 155 -4.59 -6.36 -10.86
N PHE A 156 -3.46 -6.90 -11.31
CA PHE A 156 -2.88 -8.13 -10.75
C PHE A 156 -2.48 -7.96 -9.27
N ALA A 157 -1.93 -6.81 -8.91
CA ALA A 157 -1.61 -6.44 -7.54
C ALA A 157 -2.86 -6.39 -6.65
N SER A 158 -3.95 -5.79 -7.14
CA SER A 158 -5.23 -5.74 -6.43
C SER A 158 -5.81 -7.14 -6.21
N VAL A 159 -5.77 -8.02 -7.22
CA VAL A 159 -6.17 -9.42 -7.09
C VAL A 159 -5.32 -10.14 -6.02
N ALA A 160 -4.00 -9.95 -6.05
CA ALA A 160 -3.11 -10.55 -5.07
C ALA A 160 -3.43 -10.11 -3.63
N ASN A 161 -3.42 -8.81 -3.39
CA ASN A 161 -3.54 -8.25 -2.05
C ASN A 161 -4.94 -8.40 -1.47
N THR A 162 -5.96 -8.13 -2.29
CA THR A 162 -7.31 -7.98 -1.73
C THR A 162 -8.12 -9.26 -1.85
N LEU A 163 -8.07 -9.92 -3.01
CA LEU A 163 -8.85 -11.14 -3.19
C LEU A 163 -8.13 -12.35 -2.56
N ILE A 164 -6.85 -12.58 -2.89
CA ILE A 164 -6.14 -13.77 -2.43
C ILE A 164 -5.77 -13.63 -0.95
N ILE A 165 -5.04 -12.56 -0.58
CA ILE A 165 -4.59 -12.38 0.80
C ILE A 165 -5.74 -11.97 1.73
N GLY A 166 -6.44 -10.89 1.41
CA GLY A 166 -7.52 -10.36 2.24
C GLY A 166 -8.76 -11.25 2.25
N GLY A 167 -9.22 -11.69 1.07
CA GLY A 167 -10.44 -12.49 0.93
C GLY A 167 -10.30 -13.94 1.39
N PHE A 168 -9.25 -14.60 0.97
CA PHE A 168 -9.07 -16.05 1.19
C PHE A 168 -7.86 -16.40 2.06
N GLY A 169 -7.02 -15.45 2.45
CA GLY A 169 -5.76 -15.73 3.13
C GLY A 169 -5.92 -16.54 4.41
N ILE A 170 -6.88 -16.20 5.28
CA ILE A 170 -7.13 -16.94 6.52
C ILE A 170 -7.60 -18.38 6.23
N GLN A 171 -8.51 -18.56 5.27
CA GLN A 171 -9.01 -19.88 4.88
C GLN A 171 -7.89 -20.75 4.29
N ILE A 172 -7.00 -20.16 3.49
CA ILE A 172 -5.83 -20.85 2.94
C ILE A 172 -4.87 -21.25 4.07
N ILE A 173 -4.61 -20.35 5.02
CA ILE A 173 -3.77 -20.65 6.19
C ILE A 173 -4.37 -21.81 7.03
N ASP A 174 -5.65 -21.76 7.33
CA ASP A 174 -6.33 -22.81 8.09
C ASP A 174 -6.31 -24.16 7.33
N PHE A 175 -6.55 -24.15 6.01
CA PHE A 175 -6.49 -25.34 5.15
C PHE A 175 -5.07 -25.95 5.11
N LEU A 176 -4.06 -25.12 4.86
CA LEU A 176 -2.67 -25.58 4.80
C LEU A 176 -2.12 -26.00 6.16
N GLY A 177 -2.66 -25.43 7.24
CA GLY A 177 -2.26 -25.73 8.61
C GLY A 177 -2.76 -27.07 9.13
N GLY A 178 -3.90 -27.56 8.64
CA GLY A 178 -4.49 -28.82 9.10
C GLY A 178 -4.74 -28.85 10.61
N GLY A 179 -5.13 -27.72 11.20
CA GLY A 179 -5.36 -27.53 12.64
C GLY A 179 -4.19 -26.88 13.40
N ASN A 180 -3.02 -26.72 12.77
CA ASN A 180 -1.89 -25.98 13.33
C ASN A 180 -1.72 -24.64 12.59
N THR A 181 -2.11 -23.56 13.23
CA THR A 181 -2.07 -22.21 12.64
C THR A 181 -0.63 -21.79 12.27
N GLY A 182 0.37 -22.09 13.08
CA GLY A 182 1.77 -21.77 12.81
C GLY A 182 2.28 -22.44 11.54
N LEU A 183 2.01 -23.74 11.37
CA LEU A 183 2.31 -24.49 10.14
C LEU A 183 1.55 -23.94 8.94
N GLY A 184 0.31 -23.47 9.14
CA GLY A 184 -0.48 -22.83 8.11
C GLY A 184 0.20 -21.58 7.54
N TYR A 185 0.66 -20.68 8.39
CA TYR A 185 1.41 -19.48 7.98
C TYR A 185 2.70 -19.84 7.25
N SER A 186 3.49 -20.79 7.78
CA SER A 186 4.74 -21.20 7.16
C SER A 186 4.51 -21.78 5.76
N ARG A 187 3.57 -22.71 5.61
CA ARG A 187 3.23 -23.34 4.32
C ARG A 187 2.66 -22.32 3.33
N PHE A 188 1.86 -21.38 3.79
CA PHE A 188 1.34 -20.31 2.95
C PHE A 188 2.47 -19.38 2.45
N ALA A 189 3.40 -18.98 3.32
CA ALA A 189 4.57 -18.19 2.95
C ALA A 189 5.47 -18.92 1.94
N TYR A 190 5.68 -20.24 2.12
CA TYR A 190 6.44 -21.06 1.15
C TYR A 190 5.74 -21.11 -0.21
N THR A 191 4.43 -21.32 -0.22
CA THR A 191 3.63 -21.33 -1.46
C THR A 191 3.73 -19.99 -2.17
N ILE A 192 3.56 -18.89 -1.44
CA ILE A 192 3.71 -17.53 -1.99
C ILE A 192 5.13 -17.29 -2.52
N SER A 193 6.17 -17.74 -1.80
CA SER A 193 7.56 -17.62 -2.27
C SER A 193 7.79 -18.35 -3.59
N ILE A 194 7.24 -19.55 -3.75
CA ILE A 194 7.31 -20.32 -5.00
C ILE A 194 6.55 -19.58 -6.12
N VAL A 195 5.33 -19.14 -5.87
CA VAL A 195 4.54 -18.36 -6.85
C VAL A 195 5.29 -17.10 -7.27
N PHE A 196 5.91 -16.41 -6.32
CA PHE A 196 6.72 -15.22 -6.58
C PHE A 196 7.92 -15.52 -7.48
N LEU A 197 8.67 -16.57 -7.18
CA LEU A 197 9.79 -17.02 -8.03
C LEU A 197 9.33 -17.33 -9.46
N VAL A 198 8.22 -18.06 -9.61
CA VAL A 198 7.67 -18.42 -10.92
C VAL A 198 7.19 -17.19 -11.70
N THR A 199 6.44 -16.30 -11.08
CA THR A 199 5.88 -15.12 -11.75
C THR A 199 6.97 -14.16 -12.21
N ILE A 200 8.00 -13.93 -11.38
CA ILE A 200 9.14 -13.09 -11.76
C ILE A 200 10.04 -13.80 -12.77
N ALA A 201 10.21 -15.11 -12.69
CA ALA A 201 10.94 -15.86 -13.73
C ALA A 201 10.27 -15.71 -15.11
N VAL A 202 8.94 -15.77 -15.18
CA VAL A 202 8.18 -15.49 -16.41
C VAL A 202 8.42 -14.05 -16.89
N THR A 203 8.42 -13.09 -15.98
CA THR A 203 8.72 -11.69 -16.30
C THR A 203 10.13 -11.56 -16.87
N VAL A 204 11.14 -12.06 -16.19
CA VAL A 204 12.56 -11.99 -16.59
C VAL A 204 12.82 -12.68 -17.93
N ALA A 205 12.15 -13.81 -18.19
CA ALA A 205 12.30 -14.55 -19.45
C ALA A 205 11.72 -13.80 -20.65
N ASN A 206 10.57 -13.15 -20.47
CA ASN A 206 9.82 -12.57 -21.57
C ASN A 206 10.04 -11.06 -21.75
N VAL A 207 10.29 -10.29 -20.67
CA VAL A 207 10.43 -8.84 -20.72
C VAL A 207 11.88 -8.45 -20.93
N LYS A 208 12.21 -7.94 -22.11
CA LYS A 208 13.58 -7.57 -22.51
C LYS A 208 13.70 -6.12 -22.97
N THR A 209 12.60 -5.52 -23.44
CA THR A 209 12.57 -4.16 -24.00
C THR A 209 13.10 -3.09 -23.04
N PRO A 210 12.74 -3.04 -21.73
CA PRO A 210 13.26 -2.02 -20.82
C PRO A 210 14.77 -2.04 -20.66
N ASP A 211 15.39 -3.20 -20.59
CA ASP A 211 16.84 -3.33 -20.48
C ASP A 211 17.57 -2.87 -21.76
N LYS A 212 17.00 -3.18 -22.93
CA LYS A 212 17.53 -2.71 -24.23
C LYS A 212 17.47 -1.19 -24.33
N VAL A 213 16.33 -0.58 -23.98
CA VAL A 213 16.14 0.87 -24.03
C VAL A 213 17.05 1.56 -23.02
N ALA A 214 17.17 1.06 -21.80
CA ALA A 214 18.04 1.61 -20.78
C ALA A 214 19.53 1.58 -21.18
N SER A 215 19.96 0.57 -21.93
CA SER A 215 21.35 0.47 -22.42
C SER A 215 21.68 1.49 -23.52
N LEU A 216 20.66 2.03 -24.20
CA LEU A 216 20.79 3.01 -25.28
C LEU A 216 20.64 4.46 -24.81
N SER A 217 20.12 4.70 -23.61
CA SER A 217 19.92 6.03 -23.05
C SER A 217 21.17 6.51 -22.32
N THR A 218 21.87 7.49 -22.89
CA THR A 218 22.89 8.27 -22.21
C THR A 218 22.22 9.19 -21.17
N GLU A 219 22.74 9.15 -19.97
CA GLU A 219 22.48 9.97 -18.78
C GLU A 219 21.44 11.09 -18.92
N HIS A 220 20.25 10.88 -18.35
CA HIS A 220 19.40 12.00 -17.97
C HIS A 220 19.83 12.43 -16.56
N ASN A 221 20.38 13.64 -16.46
CA ASN A 221 20.61 14.36 -15.21
C ASN A 221 19.27 14.55 -14.47
N GLN A 222 18.87 13.57 -13.67
CA GLN A 222 17.80 13.79 -12.70
C GLN A 222 18.36 14.71 -11.60
N GLU A 223 17.80 15.91 -11.47
CA GLU A 223 18.14 16.82 -10.37
C GLU A 223 18.00 16.09 -9.04
N LYS A 224 19.11 15.88 -8.33
CA LYS A 224 19.14 15.22 -7.03
C LYS A 224 18.18 15.93 -6.07
N LEU A 225 17.17 15.20 -5.59
CA LEU A 225 16.27 15.60 -4.53
C LEU A 225 17.08 15.82 -3.24
N THR A 226 17.21 17.09 -2.83
CA THR A 226 17.86 17.45 -1.56
C THR A 226 16.78 17.80 -0.54
N PHE A 227 16.90 17.32 0.70
CA PHE A 227 15.99 17.66 1.81
C PHE A 227 15.75 19.18 1.96
N LYS A 228 16.77 19.99 1.66
CA LYS A 228 16.66 21.45 1.66
C LYS A 228 15.69 21.95 0.59
N LYS A 229 15.76 21.42 -0.64
CA LYS A 229 14.83 21.78 -1.74
C LYS A 229 13.39 21.35 -1.40
N MET A 230 13.18 20.18 -0.79
CA MET A 230 11.88 19.73 -0.30
C MET A 230 11.31 20.70 0.75
N LYS A 231 12.10 21.04 1.75
CA LYS A 231 11.67 21.94 2.84
C LYS A 231 11.28 23.32 2.33
N ASP A 232 12.03 23.87 1.38
CA ASP A 232 11.76 25.19 0.79
C ASP A 232 10.49 25.17 -0.07
N LEU A 233 10.26 24.09 -0.81
CA LEU A 233 9.04 23.92 -1.62
C LEU A 233 7.80 23.77 -0.73
N ILE A 234 7.90 22.95 0.33
CA ILE A 234 6.84 22.76 1.32
C ILE A 234 6.44 24.10 1.95
N LYS A 235 7.41 24.92 2.34
CA LYS A 235 7.14 26.21 2.99
C LYS A 235 6.51 27.25 2.06
N LYS A 236 6.81 27.20 0.76
CA LYS A 236 6.36 28.20 -0.21
C LYS A 236 5.05 27.82 -0.92
N ASN A 237 4.72 26.53 -1.00
CA ASN A 237 3.49 26.03 -1.59
C ASN A 237 2.47 25.67 -0.49
N ASP A 238 1.64 26.65 -0.12
CA ASP A 238 0.61 26.49 0.93
C ASP A 238 -0.41 25.38 0.63
N GLN A 239 -0.78 25.18 -0.66
CA GLN A 239 -1.70 24.14 -1.05
C GLN A 239 -1.09 22.74 -0.96
N PHE A 240 0.23 22.63 -1.08
CA PHE A 240 0.92 21.39 -0.79
C PHE A 240 0.85 21.01 0.70
N LEU A 241 1.02 21.99 1.60
CA LEU A 241 0.83 21.74 3.04
C LEU A 241 -0.59 21.30 3.39
N VAL A 242 -1.59 21.93 2.77
CA VAL A 242 -3.00 21.55 2.94
C VAL A 242 -3.22 20.10 2.48
N THR A 243 -2.68 19.75 1.31
CA THR A 243 -2.80 18.39 0.75
C THR A 243 -2.10 17.35 1.62
N ILE A 244 -0.90 17.66 2.16
CA ILE A 244 -0.22 16.81 3.14
C ILE A 244 -1.12 16.61 4.38
N GLY A 245 -1.71 17.66 4.94
CA GLY A 245 -2.58 17.57 6.11
C GLY A 245 -3.82 16.71 5.87
N VAL A 246 -4.45 16.87 4.70
CA VAL A 246 -5.59 16.05 4.26
C VAL A 246 -5.18 14.58 4.11
N SER A 247 -4.08 14.33 3.38
CA SER A 247 -3.59 12.97 3.14
C SER A 247 -3.09 12.30 4.41
N LEU A 248 -2.42 13.02 5.30
CA LEU A 248 -1.94 12.49 6.58
C LEU A 248 -3.09 11.97 7.45
N THR A 249 -4.09 12.83 7.69
CA THR A 249 -5.25 12.46 8.50
C THR A 249 -6.02 11.30 7.90
N TYR A 250 -6.23 11.32 6.58
CA TYR A 250 -6.92 10.25 5.88
C TYR A 250 -6.14 8.92 5.91
N ASN A 251 -4.86 8.94 5.57
CA ASN A 251 -4.04 7.72 5.52
C ASN A 251 -3.82 7.10 6.91
N VAL A 252 -3.72 7.91 7.98
CA VAL A 252 -3.68 7.37 9.36
C VAL A 252 -4.96 6.62 9.67
N SER A 253 -6.13 7.15 9.29
CA SER A 253 -7.42 6.49 9.45
C SER A 253 -7.43 5.09 8.81
N MET A 254 -7.06 5.03 7.52
CA MET A 254 -7.06 3.78 6.77
C MET A 254 -6.00 2.79 7.26
N SER A 255 -4.83 3.29 7.67
CA SER A 255 -3.76 2.47 8.22
C SER A 255 -4.14 1.80 9.54
N LEU A 256 -4.79 2.54 10.45
CA LEU A 256 -5.31 2.00 11.71
C LEU A 256 -6.33 0.90 11.44
N MET A 257 -7.33 1.18 10.59
CA MET A 257 -8.34 0.20 10.18
C MET A 257 -7.68 -1.08 9.63
N PHE A 258 -6.77 -0.93 8.67
CA PHE A 258 -6.14 -2.07 7.99
C PHE A 258 -5.32 -2.93 8.96
N THR A 259 -4.55 -2.30 9.84
CA THR A 259 -3.69 -3.00 10.80
C THR A 259 -4.51 -3.75 11.85
N VAL A 260 -5.61 -3.16 12.34
CA VAL A 260 -6.43 -3.76 13.40
C VAL A 260 -7.49 -4.73 12.88
N ALA A 261 -7.77 -4.72 11.56
CA ALA A 261 -8.91 -5.45 10.99
C ALA A 261 -8.89 -6.95 11.31
N VAL A 262 -7.75 -7.61 11.19
CA VAL A 262 -7.64 -9.06 11.49
C VAL A 262 -7.97 -9.32 12.96
N TYR A 263 -7.41 -8.53 13.88
CA TYR A 263 -7.69 -8.64 15.32
C TYR A 263 -9.17 -8.36 15.65
N TYR A 264 -9.76 -7.36 15.03
CA TYR A 264 -11.16 -7.02 15.21
C TYR A 264 -12.09 -8.18 14.84
N PHE A 265 -11.89 -8.79 13.67
CA PHE A 265 -12.74 -9.89 13.24
C PHE A 265 -12.49 -11.17 14.04
N LEU A 266 -11.23 -11.46 14.40
CA LEU A 266 -10.89 -12.62 15.21
C LEU A 266 -11.45 -12.51 16.63
N TYR A 267 -11.22 -11.40 17.29
CA TYR A 267 -11.40 -11.28 18.74
C TYR A 267 -12.63 -10.48 19.15
N ALA A 268 -12.98 -9.41 18.43
CA ALA A 268 -14.17 -8.62 18.77
C ALA A 268 -15.44 -9.14 18.12
N CYS A 269 -15.34 -9.77 16.93
CA CYS A 269 -16.48 -10.41 16.23
C CYS A 269 -16.51 -11.94 16.46
N GLY A 270 -15.42 -12.56 16.91
CA GLY A 270 -15.32 -13.99 17.13
C GLY A 270 -15.47 -14.85 15.87
N SER A 271 -15.16 -14.30 14.69
CA SER A 271 -15.33 -15.00 13.41
C SER A 271 -14.24 -14.67 12.40
N LYS A 272 -13.33 -15.61 12.21
CA LYS A 272 -12.24 -15.51 11.19
C LYS A 272 -12.79 -15.30 9.78
N GLY A 273 -13.88 -15.97 9.42
CA GLY A 273 -14.46 -15.91 8.08
C GLY A 273 -14.98 -14.51 7.69
N MET A 274 -15.41 -13.70 8.66
CA MET A 274 -15.93 -12.37 8.41
C MET A 274 -14.86 -11.39 7.90
N PHE A 275 -13.59 -11.59 8.26
CA PHE A 275 -12.49 -10.81 7.66
C PHE A 275 -12.41 -11.02 6.15
N GLY A 276 -12.47 -12.25 5.68
CA GLY A 276 -12.47 -12.56 4.25
C GLY A 276 -13.69 -12.00 3.52
N VAL A 277 -14.88 -12.10 4.11
CA VAL A 277 -16.10 -11.49 3.56
C VAL A 277 -15.94 -9.97 3.45
N PHE A 278 -15.50 -9.32 4.53
CA PHE A 278 -15.26 -7.87 4.55
C PHE A 278 -14.30 -7.45 3.43
N MET A 279 -13.13 -8.08 3.35
CA MET A 279 -12.06 -7.72 2.40
C MET A 279 -12.45 -7.98 0.94
N SER A 280 -13.15 -9.09 0.65
CA SER A 280 -13.55 -9.43 -0.72
C SER A 280 -14.51 -8.40 -1.30
N PHE A 281 -15.55 -8.02 -0.57
CA PHE A 281 -16.51 -7.00 -1.03
C PHE A 281 -15.93 -5.59 -0.99
N ALA A 282 -15.07 -5.30 -0.03
CA ALA A 282 -14.31 -4.07 0.07
C ALA A 282 -13.48 -3.81 -1.19
N SER A 283 -12.76 -4.81 -1.68
CA SER A 283 -11.93 -4.71 -2.89
C SER A 283 -12.73 -4.38 -4.14
N LEU A 284 -13.79 -5.14 -4.37
CA LEU A 284 -14.65 -4.90 -5.53
C LEU A 284 -15.23 -3.49 -5.52
N ALA A 285 -15.65 -3.03 -4.35
CA ALA A 285 -16.21 -1.70 -4.18
C ALA A 285 -15.18 -0.57 -4.35
N GLU A 286 -13.92 -0.77 -3.90
CA GLU A 286 -12.82 0.19 -4.10
C GLU A 286 -12.56 0.43 -5.59
N VAL A 287 -12.45 -0.66 -6.36
CA VAL A 287 -12.27 -0.60 -7.81
C VAL A 287 -13.45 0.10 -8.47
N ALA A 288 -14.70 -0.23 -8.09
CA ALA A 288 -15.89 0.43 -8.60
C ALA A 288 -15.89 1.94 -8.30
N GLY A 289 -15.50 2.34 -7.09
CA GLY A 289 -15.36 3.75 -6.68
C GLY A 289 -14.36 4.52 -7.54
N LEU A 290 -13.19 3.93 -7.77
CA LEU A 290 -12.15 4.52 -8.61
C LEU A 290 -12.60 4.69 -10.06
N PHE A 291 -13.28 3.70 -10.65
CA PHE A 291 -13.84 3.80 -12.00
C PHE A 291 -15.00 4.80 -12.11
N LEU A 292 -15.77 4.99 -11.03
CA LEU A 292 -16.90 5.91 -11.04
C LEU A 292 -16.49 7.38 -10.83
N PHE A 293 -15.34 7.61 -10.21
CA PHE A 293 -14.84 8.95 -9.91
C PHE A 293 -14.81 9.91 -11.12
N PRO A 294 -14.28 9.56 -12.31
CA PRO A 294 -14.28 10.47 -13.45
C PRO A 294 -15.68 10.89 -13.90
N LYS A 295 -16.66 9.97 -13.84
CA LYS A 295 -18.07 10.28 -14.15
C LYS A 295 -18.67 11.23 -13.13
N MET A 296 -18.39 11.03 -11.84
CA MET A 296 -18.83 11.94 -10.78
C MET A 296 -18.19 13.32 -10.93
N ALA A 297 -16.89 13.38 -11.28
CA ALA A 297 -16.16 14.63 -11.48
C ALA A 297 -16.66 15.44 -12.70
N ALA A 298 -17.27 14.79 -13.68
CA ALA A 298 -17.90 15.46 -14.82
C ALA A 298 -19.24 16.14 -14.46
N VAL A 299 -19.94 15.65 -13.42
CA VAL A 299 -21.30 16.12 -13.07
C VAL A 299 -21.30 17.08 -11.88
N THR A 300 -20.30 16.98 -10.98
CA THR A 300 -20.31 17.77 -9.75
C THR A 300 -18.91 18.20 -9.31
N THR A 301 -18.84 19.12 -8.34
CA THR A 301 -17.58 19.68 -7.84
C THR A 301 -16.82 18.68 -6.96
N ARG A 302 -15.49 18.71 -7.01
CA ARG A 302 -14.61 17.84 -6.19
C ARG A 302 -14.90 17.96 -4.69
N LYS A 303 -15.29 19.16 -4.19
CA LYS A 303 -15.66 19.33 -2.77
C LYS A 303 -16.92 18.55 -2.39
N LYS A 304 -17.91 18.49 -3.28
CA LYS A 304 -19.12 17.68 -3.07
C LYS A 304 -18.81 16.18 -3.15
N ILE A 305 -17.98 15.76 -4.12
CA ILE A 305 -17.55 14.36 -4.24
C ILE A 305 -16.82 13.92 -2.97
N TYR A 306 -15.90 14.74 -2.46
CA TYR A 306 -15.21 14.45 -1.20
C TYR A 306 -16.18 14.29 -0.03
N PHE A 307 -17.16 15.19 0.09
CA PHE A 307 -18.20 15.12 1.14
C PHE A 307 -18.98 13.81 1.09
N TYR A 308 -19.51 13.45 -0.09
CA TYR A 308 -20.28 12.21 -0.25
C TYR A 308 -19.43 10.97 -0.02
N SER A 309 -18.18 10.95 -0.49
CA SER A 309 -17.23 9.86 -0.23
C SER A 309 -16.94 9.69 1.25
N ALA A 310 -16.69 10.79 1.97
CA ALA A 310 -16.47 10.77 3.40
C ALA A 310 -17.73 10.29 4.15
N LEU A 311 -18.91 10.77 3.76
CA LEU A 311 -20.19 10.36 4.35
C LEU A 311 -20.45 8.87 4.16
N VAL A 312 -20.27 8.35 2.96
CA VAL A 312 -20.43 6.92 2.66
C VAL A 312 -19.49 6.05 3.50
N GLN A 313 -18.23 6.47 3.66
CA GLN A 313 -17.27 5.78 4.53
C GLN A 313 -17.70 5.80 6.00
N ILE A 314 -18.11 6.97 6.52
CA ILE A 314 -18.59 7.12 7.90
C ILE A 314 -19.80 6.23 8.14
N VAL A 315 -20.77 6.19 7.22
CA VAL A 315 -21.91 5.28 7.28
C VAL A 315 -21.44 3.81 7.26
N GLY A 316 -20.48 3.46 6.40
CA GLY A 316 -19.90 2.12 6.36
C GLY A 316 -19.26 1.70 7.69
N PHE A 317 -18.50 2.59 8.32
CA PHE A 317 -17.92 2.33 9.66
C PHE A 317 -18.99 2.23 10.75
N ALA A 318 -20.04 3.04 10.69
CA ALA A 318 -21.18 2.95 11.62
C ALA A 318 -21.92 1.61 11.47
N VAL A 319 -22.16 1.17 10.23
CA VAL A 319 -22.73 -0.17 9.95
C VAL A 319 -21.83 -1.26 10.50
N LEU A 320 -20.49 -1.16 10.29
CA LEU A 320 -19.54 -2.14 10.82
C LEU A 320 -19.56 -2.20 12.34
N LEU A 321 -19.62 -1.06 13.02
CA LEU A 321 -19.69 -0.99 14.49
C LEU A 321 -20.98 -1.62 15.01
N ILE A 322 -22.12 -1.27 14.43
CA ILE A 322 -23.44 -1.81 14.83
C ILE A 322 -23.48 -3.33 14.57
N THR A 323 -23.01 -3.76 13.41
CA THR A 323 -22.92 -5.19 13.06
C THR A 323 -22.05 -5.95 14.04
N GLY A 324 -20.85 -5.43 14.36
CA GLY A 324 -19.92 -6.06 15.30
C GLY A 324 -20.42 -6.11 16.75
N ILE A 325 -21.43 -5.33 17.13
CA ILE A 325 -22.06 -5.35 18.45
C ILE A 325 -23.29 -6.27 18.47
N LEU A 326 -24.22 -6.10 17.50
CA LEU A 326 -25.53 -6.74 17.52
C LEU A 326 -25.57 -8.08 16.78
N CYS A 327 -24.82 -8.22 15.69
CA CYS A 327 -24.86 -9.40 14.83
C CYS A 327 -23.50 -9.70 14.18
N PRO A 328 -22.44 -10.00 14.97
CA PRO A 328 -21.05 -10.06 14.49
C PRO A 328 -20.78 -11.14 13.42
N GLN A 329 -21.69 -12.10 13.26
CA GLN A 329 -21.59 -13.16 12.25
C GLN A 329 -22.48 -12.93 11.01
N ASN A 330 -23.10 -11.74 10.88
CA ASN A 330 -23.94 -11.42 9.72
C ASN A 330 -23.04 -11.03 8.52
N SER A 331 -22.86 -11.97 7.59
CA SER A 331 -22.01 -11.81 6.41
C SER A 331 -22.50 -10.71 5.47
N VAL A 332 -23.82 -10.51 5.33
CA VAL A 332 -24.41 -9.48 4.45
C VAL A 332 -24.06 -8.07 4.96
N MET A 333 -24.27 -7.83 6.26
CA MET A 333 -23.95 -6.53 6.85
C MET A 333 -22.45 -6.26 6.90
N THR A 334 -21.64 -7.30 7.12
CA THR A 334 -20.18 -7.22 7.05
C THR A 334 -19.71 -6.89 5.64
N ALA A 335 -20.25 -7.55 4.62
CA ALA A 335 -19.97 -7.27 3.21
C ALA A 335 -20.36 -5.84 2.83
N LEU A 336 -21.56 -5.41 3.23
CA LEU A 336 -22.07 -4.05 2.98
C LEU A 336 -21.18 -2.99 3.63
N SER A 337 -20.76 -3.19 4.88
CA SER A 337 -19.88 -2.24 5.57
C SER A 337 -18.53 -2.11 4.86
N GLY A 338 -17.89 -3.23 4.48
CA GLY A 338 -16.65 -3.25 3.71
C GLY A 338 -16.80 -2.55 2.36
N ALA A 339 -17.89 -2.84 1.64
CA ALA A 339 -18.19 -2.22 0.36
C ALA A 339 -18.37 -0.69 0.49
N LEU A 340 -19.12 -0.20 1.48
CA LEU A 340 -19.32 1.23 1.68
C LEU A 340 -18.01 1.96 2.03
N ILE A 341 -17.21 1.41 2.95
CA ILE A 341 -15.94 2.01 3.37
C ILE A 341 -15.00 2.13 2.17
N LYS A 342 -14.78 1.03 1.46
CA LYS A 342 -13.81 0.97 0.38
C LYS A 342 -14.28 1.61 -0.92
N PHE A 343 -15.58 1.64 -1.20
CA PHE A 343 -16.13 2.45 -2.29
C PHE A 343 -15.78 3.94 -2.13
N GLY A 344 -16.02 4.48 -0.93
CA GLY A 344 -15.66 5.86 -0.64
C GLY A 344 -14.15 6.09 -0.72
N GLU A 345 -13.32 5.13 -0.28
CA GLU A 345 -11.86 5.18 -0.43
C GLU A 345 -11.44 5.22 -1.90
N GLY A 346 -11.99 4.35 -2.76
CA GLY A 346 -11.71 4.35 -4.18
C GLY A 346 -12.00 5.68 -4.87
N VAL A 347 -13.14 6.31 -4.54
CA VAL A 347 -13.47 7.65 -5.04
C VAL A 347 -12.45 8.69 -4.53
N LEU A 348 -12.06 8.64 -3.25
CA LEU A 348 -11.08 9.58 -2.68
C LEU A 348 -9.68 9.41 -3.25
N LEU A 349 -9.24 8.20 -3.60
CA LEU A 349 -7.99 7.97 -4.31
C LEU A 349 -7.96 8.72 -5.64
N GLY A 350 -9.09 8.74 -6.37
CA GLY A 350 -9.24 9.55 -7.57
C GLY A 350 -9.08 11.05 -7.30
N ILE A 351 -9.71 11.56 -6.25
CA ILE A 351 -9.59 12.98 -5.85
C ILE A 351 -8.15 13.31 -5.47
N ILE A 352 -7.50 12.51 -4.63
CA ILE A 352 -6.13 12.75 -4.16
C ILE A 352 -5.16 12.80 -5.35
N THR A 353 -5.31 11.87 -6.31
CA THR A 353 -4.45 11.85 -7.50
C THR A 353 -4.56 13.15 -8.31
N VAL A 354 -5.78 13.63 -8.55
CA VAL A 354 -6.00 14.90 -9.27
C VAL A 354 -5.54 16.10 -8.44
N THR A 355 -5.78 16.08 -7.13
CA THR A 355 -5.34 17.14 -6.20
C THR A 355 -3.81 17.28 -6.21
N LEU A 356 -3.06 16.18 -6.26
CA LEU A 356 -1.60 16.22 -6.36
C LEU A 356 -1.12 16.87 -7.67
N ALA A 357 -1.79 16.57 -8.79
CA ALA A 357 -1.49 17.20 -10.07
C ALA A 357 -1.76 18.72 -10.03
N ASP A 358 -2.92 19.13 -9.49
CA ASP A 358 -3.26 20.56 -9.32
C ASP A 358 -2.23 21.30 -8.45
N VAL A 359 -1.73 20.66 -7.39
CA VAL A 359 -0.71 21.24 -6.50
C VAL A 359 0.62 21.39 -7.20
N VAL A 360 0.98 20.51 -8.14
CA VAL A 360 2.15 20.67 -9.01
C VAL A 360 2.01 21.91 -9.88
N ASP A 361 0.88 22.04 -10.59
CA ASP A 361 0.62 23.15 -11.50
C ASP A 361 0.48 24.47 -10.74
N TYR A 362 -0.14 24.49 -9.56
CA TYR A 362 -0.15 25.64 -8.67
C TYR A 362 1.24 26.06 -8.19
N GLY A 363 2.08 25.06 -7.87
CA GLY A 363 3.48 25.29 -7.50
C GLY A 363 4.27 25.93 -8.65
N GLU A 364 4.07 25.47 -9.87
CA GLU A 364 4.68 26.04 -11.07
C GLU A 364 4.22 27.48 -11.30
N TYR A 365 2.92 27.74 -11.20
CA TYR A 365 2.36 29.09 -11.32
C TYR A 365 2.94 30.06 -10.27
N LYS A 366 2.97 29.64 -8.99
CA LYS A 366 3.36 30.50 -7.86
C LYS A 366 4.88 30.67 -7.73
N LEU A 367 5.66 29.62 -7.98
CA LEU A 367 7.10 29.57 -7.73
C LEU A 367 7.92 29.62 -9.02
N LYS A 368 7.27 29.66 -10.18
CA LYS A 368 7.89 29.61 -11.52
C LYS A 368 8.83 28.41 -11.69
N LYS A 369 8.58 27.33 -10.93
CA LYS A 369 9.35 26.09 -10.96
C LYS A 369 8.45 24.89 -10.81
N ARG A 370 8.46 24.00 -11.82
CA ARG A 370 7.74 22.72 -11.78
C ARG A 370 8.50 21.73 -10.89
N SER A 371 7.81 21.14 -9.93
CA SER A 371 8.41 20.25 -8.92
C SER A 371 7.59 18.97 -8.70
N GLU A 372 7.19 18.34 -9.80
CA GLU A 372 6.33 17.14 -9.83
C GLU A 372 6.92 16.01 -9.00
N THR A 373 8.18 15.64 -9.26
CA THR A 373 8.86 14.54 -8.56
C THR A 373 8.88 14.72 -7.05
N ILE A 374 9.07 15.96 -6.57
CA ILE A 374 9.12 16.27 -5.13
C ILE A 374 7.77 16.03 -4.47
N ILE A 375 6.68 16.45 -5.12
CA ILE A 375 5.32 16.35 -4.58
C ILE A 375 4.87 14.89 -4.51
N PHE A 376 5.10 14.11 -5.58
CA PHE A 376 4.75 12.69 -5.59
C PHE A 376 5.63 11.85 -4.65
N SER A 377 6.93 12.15 -4.54
CA SER A 377 7.82 11.48 -3.57
C SER A 377 7.41 11.76 -2.13
N ALA A 378 7.01 13.01 -1.82
CA ALA A 378 6.52 13.35 -0.49
C ALA A 378 5.22 12.61 -0.16
N GLN A 379 4.30 12.44 -1.12
CA GLN A 379 3.08 11.65 -0.94
C GLN A 379 3.41 10.17 -0.66
N THR A 380 4.34 9.59 -1.40
CA THR A 380 4.78 8.20 -1.18
C THR A 380 5.40 8.02 0.21
N LEU A 381 6.28 8.95 0.61
CA LEU A 381 6.89 8.94 1.95
C LEU A 381 5.82 9.05 3.04
N LEU A 382 4.82 9.93 2.84
CA LEU A 382 3.71 10.12 3.77
C LEU A 382 2.91 8.82 3.95
N THR A 383 2.59 8.13 2.85
CA THR A 383 1.84 6.86 2.90
C THR A 383 2.63 5.78 3.64
N LYS A 384 3.93 5.64 3.39
CA LYS A 384 4.79 4.72 4.14
C LYS A 384 4.85 5.08 5.63
N PHE A 385 4.99 6.36 5.96
CA PHE A 385 5.04 6.85 7.34
C PHE A 385 3.74 6.58 8.10
N THR A 386 2.59 6.85 7.49
CA THR A 386 1.28 6.60 8.12
C THR A 386 1.00 5.12 8.34
N GLY A 387 1.46 4.25 7.42
CA GLY A 387 1.43 2.80 7.62
C GLY A 387 2.21 2.34 8.85
N ALA A 388 3.44 2.86 8.99
CA ALA A 388 4.28 2.59 10.15
C ALA A 388 3.68 3.11 11.46
N LEU A 389 3.14 4.34 11.42
CA LEU A 389 2.49 4.96 12.57
C LEU A 389 1.25 4.16 13.01
N GLY A 390 0.45 3.67 12.05
CA GLY A 390 -0.71 2.82 12.34
C GLY A 390 -0.31 1.53 13.07
N ALA A 391 0.71 0.83 12.57
CA ALA A 391 1.20 -0.38 13.19
C ALA A 391 1.78 -0.12 14.61
N LEU A 392 2.53 0.98 14.77
CA LEU A 392 3.06 1.40 16.07
C LEU A 392 1.94 1.65 17.08
N LEU A 393 0.94 2.45 16.70
CA LEU A 393 -0.19 2.79 17.57
C LEU A 393 -1.01 1.55 17.95
N VAL A 394 -1.31 0.69 16.99
CA VAL A 394 -2.04 -0.56 17.25
C VAL A 394 -1.25 -1.47 18.19
N GLY A 395 0.07 -1.61 17.97
CA GLY A 395 0.93 -2.40 18.84
C GLY A 395 0.91 -1.93 20.31
N PHE A 396 1.09 -0.63 20.54
CA PHE A 396 1.04 -0.06 21.89
C PHE A 396 -0.34 -0.23 22.54
N VAL A 397 -1.41 -0.02 21.78
CA VAL A 397 -2.76 -0.12 22.31
C VAL A 397 -3.12 -1.55 22.68
N LEU A 398 -2.73 -2.53 21.89
CA LEU A 398 -2.94 -3.95 22.22
C LEU A 398 -2.25 -4.31 23.54
N ASP A 399 -0.99 -3.95 23.72
CA ASP A 399 -0.27 -4.24 24.97
C ASP A 399 -0.88 -3.50 26.18
N LEU A 400 -1.25 -2.21 26.03
CA LEU A 400 -1.83 -1.41 27.11
C LEU A 400 -3.21 -1.93 27.56
N THR A 401 -3.98 -2.55 26.66
CA THR A 401 -5.30 -3.13 26.98
C THR A 401 -5.25 -4.54 27.51
N GLY A 402 -4.05 -5.09 27.72
CA GLY A 402 -3.86 -6.44 28.20
C GLY A 402 -4.29 -7.52 27.20
N TYR A 403 -4.04 -7.26 25.91
CA TYR A 403 -4.28 -8.25 24.85
C TYR A 403 -3.51 -9.55 25.11
N VAL A 404 -4.21 -10.67 25.09
CA VAL A 404 -3.63 -12.00 25.26
C VAL A 404 -3.85 -12.81 23.97
N PRO A 405 -2.78 -13.23 23.29
CA PRO A 405 -2.88 -14.03 22.06
C PRO A 405 -3.66 -15.33 22.26
N ASN A 406 -4.48 -15.67 21.28
CA ASN A 406 -5.26 -16.93 21.23
C ASN A 406 -6.21 -17.17 22.44
N ALA A 407 -6.55 -16.13 23.19
CA ALA A 407 -7.46 -16.19 24.32
C ALA A 407 -8.73 -15.38 24.08
N VAL A 408 -9.75 -15.63 24.89
CA VAL A 408 -10.92 -14.75 24.95
C VAL A 408 -10.48 -13.40 25.55
N GLN A 409 -10.72 -12.34 24.81
CA GLN A 409 -10.28 -11.02 25.22
C GLN A 409 -11.19 -10.38 26.26
N GLY A 410 -10.59 -9.58 27.15
CA GLY A 410 -11.32 -8.78 28.10
C GLY A 410 -12.20 -7.71 27.43
N ALA A 411 -13.21 -7.23 28.16
CA ALA A 411 -14.14 -6.22 27.65
C ALA A 411 -13.44 -4.93 27.23
N GLU A 412 -12.36 -4.54 27.92
CA GLU A 412 -11.53 -3.37 27.61
C GLU A 412 -10.84 -3.52 26.24
N THR A 413 -10.18 -4.65 26.01
CA THR A 413 -9.52 -4.94 24.72
C THR A 413 -10.53 -4.94 23.57
N ILE A 414 -11.70 -5.58 23.75
CA ILE A 414 -12.76 -5.59 22.74
C ILE A 414 -13.28 -4.17 22.46
N PHE A 415 -13.51 -3.38 23.49
CA PHE A 415 -13.96 -1.99 23.34
C PHE A 415 -12.95 -1.17 22.53
N VAL A 416 -11.66 -1.30 22.84
CA VAL A 416 -10.60 -0.56 22.16
C VAL A 416 -10.40 -1.04 20.72
N LEU A 417 -10.51 -2.34 20.46
CA LEU A 417 -10.52 -2.87 19.08
C LEU A 417 -11.66 -2.24 18.25
N ARG A 418 -12.86 -2.11 18.81
CA ARG A 418 -14.00 -1.43 18.16
C ARG A 418 -13.74 0.06 17.94
N LEU A 419 -13.13 0.72 18.93
CA LEU A 419 -12.76 2.14 18.87
C LEU A 419 -11.78 2.40 17.72
N ILE A 420 -10.70 1.63 17.62
CA ILE A 420 -9.67 1.79 16.59
C ILE A 420 -10.21 1.38 15.22
N MET A 421 -11.00 0.32 15.15
CA MET A 421 -11.52 -0.17 13.88
C MET A 421 -12.59 0.75 13.27
N CYS A 422 -13.45 1.37 14.11
CA CYS A 422 -14.61 2.08 13.62
C CYS A 422 -14.62 3.56 13.98
N ILE A 423 -14.49 3.92 15.26
CA ILE A 423 -14.75 5.30 15.73
C ILE A 423 -13.62 6.24 15.35
N ILE A 424 -12.37 5.86 15.61
CA ILE A 424 -11.20 6.69 15.28
C ILE A 424 -11.13 6.98 13.77
N PRO A 425 -11.29 6.00 12.86
CA PRO A 425 -11.35 6.27 11.44
C PRO A 425 -12.44 7.28 11.04
N MET A 426 -13.64 7.17 11.59
CA MET A 426 -14.73 8.13 11.33
C MET A 426 -14.32 9.56 11.68
N ILE A 427 -13.68 9.76 12.83
CA ILE A 427 -13.21 11.08 13.30
C ILE A 427 -12.14 11.62 12.35
N PHE A 428 -11.14 10.81 11.99
CA PHE A 428 -10.06 11.24 11.11
C PHE A 428 -10.54 11.55 9.69
N ILE A 429 -11.49 10.78 9.15
CA ILE A 429 -12.15 11.07 7.85
C ILE A 429 -12.89 12.40 7.90
N ALA A 430 -13.66 12.65 8.97
CA ALA A 430 -14.36 13.91 9.17
C ALA A 430 -13.39 15.09 9.27
N VAL A 431 -12.30 14.96 10.03
CA VAL A 431 -11.24 15.98 10.14
C VAL A 431 -10.57 16.23 8.79
N SER A 432 -10.22 15.18 8.05
CA SER A 432 -9.63 15.28 6.71
C SER A 432 -10.55 16.06 5.76
N TYR A 433 -11.86 15.74 5.75
CA TYR A 433 -12.84 16.50 4.98
C TYR A 433 -12.93 17.97 5.43
N MET A 434 -12.92 18.25 6.74
CA MET A 434 -12.97 19.63 7.24
C MET A 434 -11.75 20.45 6.81
N ILE A 435 -10.55 19.86 6.84
CA ILE A 435 -9.32 20.51 6.35
C ILE A 435 -9.47 20.81 4.84
N TYR A 436 -9.88 19.81 4.05
CA TYR A 436 -10.08 19.96 2.61
C TYR A 436 -11.12 21.06 2.30
N LYS A 437 -12.30 21.02 2.94
CA LYS A 437 -13.37 21.99 2.74
C LYS A 437 -12.95 23.44 3.03
N LYS A 438 -12.21 23.63 4.15
CA LYS A 438 -11.87 24.99 4.65
C LYS A 438 -10.62 25.56 3.98
N LYS A 439 -9.61 24.74 3.69
CA LYS A 439 -8.26 25.23 3.32
C LYS A 439 -7.87 24.96 1.87
N TYR A 440 -8.53 24.00 1.20
CA TYR A 440 -8.22 23.71 -0.20
C TYR A 440 -8.92 24.70 -1.14
N ILE A 441 -8.11 25.51 -1.86
CA ILE A 441 -8.62 26.61 -2.73
C ILE A 441 -8.59 26.26 -4.22
N LEU A 442 -7.90 25.17 -4.63
CA LEU A 442 -7.72 24.83 -6.04
C LEU A 442 -8.99 24.21 -6.64
N THR A 443 -10.01 25.07 -6.78
CA THR A 443 -11.27 24.69 -7.46
C THR A 443 -11.03 24.58 -8.96
N GLN A 444 -11.95 23.91 -9.69
CA GLN A 444 -11.87 23.81 -11.15
C GLN A 444 -11.79 25.19 -11.83
N GLU A 445 -12.53 26.18 -11.32
CA GLU A 445 -12.51 27.55 -11.82
C GLU A 445 -11.14 28.23 -11.56
N TYR A 446 -10.57 28.02 -10.37
CA TYR A 446 -9.24 28.58 -10.05
C TYR A 446 -8.15 27.94 -10.88
N MET A 447 -8.20 26.61 -11.09
CA MET A 447 -7.27 25.90 -11.95
C MET A 447 -7.38 26.31 -13.41
N ALA A 448 -8.58 26.59 -13.93
CA ALA A 448 -8.75 27.12 -15.29
C ALA A 448 -8.01 28.46 -15.49
N LYS A 449 -8.01 29.36 -14.47
CA LYS A 449 -7.25 30.60 -14.50
C LYS A 449 -5.73 30.34 -14.52
N ILE A 450 -5.27 29.38 -13.72
CA ILE A 450 -3.84 28.99 -13.70
C ILE A 450 -3.40 28.49 -15.07
N TYR A 451 -4.17 27.61 -15.70
CA TYR A 451 -3.86 27.07 -17.03
C TYR A 451 -3.77 28.17 -18.11
N CYS A 452 -4.66 29.17 -18.06
CA CYS A 452 -4.56 30.35 -18.95
C CYS A 452 -3.28 31.18 -18.77
N HIS A 453 -2.61 31.08 -17.63
CA HIS A 453 -1.33 31.77 -17.37
C HIS A 453 -0.09 30.91 -17.65
N LEU A 454 -0.25 29.61 -17.71
CA LEU A 454 0.84 28.64 -17.98
C LEU A 454 0.92 28.28 -19.49
N SER A 455 -0.18 28.50 -20.24
CA SER A 455 -0.24 28.40 -21.71
C SER A 455 0.31 29.64 -22.38
#